data_8c2492f4ae84159ca5c544376f6b8530
#
_entry.id   8c2492f4ae84159ca5c544376f6b8530
#
_cell.length_a   1.000
_cell.length_b   1.000
_cell.length_c   1.000
_cell.angle_alpha   90.00
_cell.angle_beta   90.00
_cell.angle_gamma   90.00
#
_symmetry.space_group_name_H-M   'P 1'
#
loop_
_entity.id
_entity.type
_entity.pdbx_description
1 polymer ?
#
loop_
_entity_poly.entity_id
_entity_poly.type
_entity_poly.pdbx_seq_one_letter_code
_entity_poly.pdbx_strand_id
1 'polypeptide(L)'
;MPPNYINLLSQLIARHDFHPNNFPEASHLQPTATADLCEFLGEEVIYQTIATATTPKLYKIPQDLPPSIISALHSQGIQQLYSHQIKTLKAVRQGKDVILSTATASGKSLSAYLPILKGILQHQFTALSIYGLKALTADQSQKLADLLQLIPEPARPRLALLTGDTPPKTREQLLAANPSIISATPELIHYALKGVHWSQPWQHFLSRLRYIVLDEAHTFNGVYGANMASLIRRLKLAVDERGGSSQKLQFLILSATVGNPVKLAKLLSGRSRKRNINKPERLVWINSSGAAVPERQLIVTKPTHDANSDVARIIIAFLKKMRYNNSSV
;
A
#
# COMPACT_ATOMS: atom_id res chain seq x y z
N MET A 1 4.69 15.93 -6.24
CA MET A 1 4.20 16.36 -4.90
C MET A 1 3.54 15.16 -4.25
N PRO A 2 3.84 14.78 -3.02
CA PRO A 2 3.14 13.70 -2.36
C PRO A 2 1.71 14.16 -1.99
N PRO A 3 0.67 13.39 -2.35
CA PRO A 3 -0.74 13.77 -2.16
C PRO A 3 -1.23 13.82 -0.70
N ASN A 4 -0.36 13.55 0.27
CA ASN A 4 -0.76 13.36 1.67
C ASN A 4 -0.98 14.64 2.49
N TYR A 5 -0.51 15.80 2.02
CA TYR A 5 -0.67 17.05 2.78
C TYR A 5 -2.09 17.62 2.69
N ILE A 6 -2.74 17.47 1.54
CA ILE A 6 -4.12 17.92 1.33
C ILE A 6 -5.09 17.08 2.18
N ASN A 7 -4.85 15.77 2.31
CA ASN A 7 -5.68 14.89 3.15
C ASN A 7 -5.46 15.10 4.65
N LEU A 8 -4.26 15.47 5.09
CA LEU A 8 -4.03 15.79 6.49
C LEU A 8 -4.65 17.13 6.86
N LEU A 9 -4.53 18.14 6.00
CA LEU A 9 -5.20 19.44 6.16
C LEU A 9 -6.72 19.31 6.10
N SER A 10 -7.28 18.54 5.16
CA SER A 10 -8.72 18.32 5.11
C SER A 10 -9.24 17.50 6.30
N GLN A 11 -8.47 16.57 6.87
CA GLN A 11 -8.83 15.86 8.10
C GLN A 11 -8.72 16.74 9.36
N LEU A 12 -7.77 17.68 9.39
CA LEU A 12 -7.64 18.66 10.45
C LEU A 12 -8.76 19.73 10.38
N ILE A 13 -9.13 20.17 9.17
CA ILE A 13 -10.21 21.12 8.93
C ILE A 13 -11.60 20.49 9.18
N ALA A 14 -11.78 19.21 8.88
CA ALA A 14 -13.04 18.49 9.08
C ALA A 14 -13.31 18.12 10.56
N ARG A 15 -12.34 18.23 11.44
CA ARG A 15 -12.56 18.15 12.89
C ARG A 15 -12.91 19.53 13.41
N HIS A 16 -14.20 19.76 13.72
CA HIS A 16 -14.75 20.99 14.29
C HIS A 16 -14.14 21.43 15.65
N ASP A 17 -13.02 20.85 16.08
CA ASP A 17 -12.35 21.14 17.35
C ASP A 17 -11.07 21.98 17.17
N PHE A 18 -11.02 22.86 16.17
CA PHE A 18 -9.92 23.79 15.98
C PHE A 18 -10.04 24.96 16.98
N HIS A 19 -9.64 24.73 18.22
CA HIS A 19 -9.49 25.80 19.20
C HIS A 19 -8.03 26.26 19.19
N PRO A 20 -7.74 27.57 18.98
CA PRO A 20 -6.37 28.11 18.97
C PRO A 20 -5.58 27.77 20.24
N ASN A 21 -6.27 27.60 21.37
CA ASN A 21 -5.66 27.33 22.69
C ASN A 21 -5.16 25.89 22.88
N ASN A 22 -5.35 24.99 21.90
CA ASN A 22 -4.89 23.60 21.99
C ASN A 22 -3.48 23.39 21.43
N PHE A 23 -2.81 24.45 20.97
CA PHE A 23 -1.47 24.37 20.43
C PHE A 23 -0.46 24.97 21.42
N PRO A 24 0.67 24.30 21.73
CA PRO A 24 1.71 24.89 22.53
C PRO A 24 2.28 26.13 21.84
N GLU A 25 2.52 27.20 22.60
CA GLU A 25 3.05 28.46 22.11
C GLU A 25 4.30 28.28 21.23
N ALA A 26 4.35 28.98 20.13
CA ALA A 26 5.40 28.97 19.11
C ALA A 26 6.74 29.60 19.58
N SER A 27 7.18 29.33 20.81
CA SER A 27 8.27 30.09 21.45
C SER A 27 9.70 29.64 21.11
N HIS A 28 9.92 28.66 20.22
CA HIS A 28 11.26 28.19 19.86
C HIS A 28 11.52 28.13 18.35
N LEU A 29 11.39 29.26 17.67
CA LEU A 29 11.64 29.37 16.23
C LEU A 29 13.07 29.82 15.95
N GLN A 30 13.83 29.01 15.21
CA GLN A 30 15.05 29.49 14.54
C GLN A 30 14.68 30.13 13.18
N PRO A 31 15.16 31.36 12.89
CA PRO A 31 14.62 32.19 11.83
C PRO A 31 15.48 32.14 10.57
N THR A 32 15.56 31.12 9.76
CA THR A 32 16.41 31.19 8.56
C THR A 32 15.80 30.82 7.23
N ALA A 33 14.72 30.09 7.15
CA ALA A 33 14.07 29.80 5.84
C ALA A 33 12.55 30.03 5.85
N THR A 34 11.98 30.15 7.02
CA THR A 34 10.53 30.29 7.24
C THR A 34 10.06 31.73 7.27
N ALA A 35 10.90 32.63 7.77
CA ALA A 35 10.60 34.06 7.77
C ALA A 35 10.32 34.57 6.36
N ASP A 36 11.17 34.21 5.41
CA ASP A 36 11.00 34.56 4.00
C ASP A 36 9.71 34.02 3.37
N LEU A 37 9.26 32.82 3.78
CA LEU A 37 8.04 32.23 3.23
C LEU A 37 6.77 32.87 3.83
N CYS A 38 6.82 33.19 5.10
CA CYS A 38 5.72 33.84 5.81
C CYS A 38 5.59 35.32 5.41
N GLU A 39 6.71 36.03 5.27
CA GLU A 39 6.77 37.40 4.76
C GLU A 39 6.27 37.46 3.29
N PHE A 40 6.61 36.45 2.48
CA PHE A 40 6.14 36.36 1.11
C PHE A 40 4.66 36.04 0.97
N LEU A 41 4.09 35.26 1.89
CA LEU A 41 2.67 34.88 1.88
C LEU A 41 1.78 35.97 2.50
N GLY A 42 2.34 36.88 3.30
CA GLY A 42 1.57 37.91 4.01
C GLY A 42 0.50 37.33 4.95
N GLU A 43 0.70 36.07 5.40
CA GLU A 43 -0.27 35.32 6.20
C GLU A 43 0.24 35.14 7.63
N GLU A 44 -0.70 35.10 8.58
CA GLU A 44 -0.41 34.81 9.97
C GLU A 44 -0.11 33.31 10.14
N VAL A 45 1.10 32.98 10.62
CA VAL A 45 1.45 31.60 10.97
C VAL A 45 0.86 31.24 12.31
N ILE A 46 -0.07 30.28 12.32
CA ILE A 46 -0.74 29.82 13.54
C ILE A 46 0.08 28.72 14.24
N TYR A 47 0.75 27.86 13.46
CA TYR A 47 1.50 26.74 14.00
C TYR A 47 2.64 26.37 13.08
N GLN A 48 3.79 26.04 13.68
CA GLN A 48 4.95 25.53 12.96
C GLN A 48 5.60 24.42 13.76
N THR A 49 5.99 23.34 13.08
CA THR A 49 6.77 22.26 13.68
C THR A 49 7.75 21.67 12.68
N ILE A 50 8.87 21.19 13.18
CA ILE A 50 9.87 20.46 12.39
C ILE A 50 9.87 19.02 12.85
N ALA A 51 9.51 18.12 11.94
CA ALA A 51 9.71 16.70 12.15
C ALA A 51 11.12 16.32 11.73
N THR A 52 11.94 15.91 12.67
CA THR A 52 13.33 15.55 12.45
C THR A 52 13.48 14.37 11.49
N ALA A 53 14.56 14.39 10.71
CA ALA A 53 14.94 13.27 9.86
C ALA A 53 15.14 11.99 10.70
N THR A 54 14.71 10.86 10.16
CA THR A 54 14.97 9.56 10.77
C THR A 54 15.87 8.71 9.90
N THR A 55 16.85 8.06 10.51
CA THR A 55 17.75 7.14 9.82
C THR A 55 17.03 5.85 9.46
N PRO A 56 17.36 5.22 8.31
CA PRO A 56 16.74 3.97 7.92
C PRO A 56 17.16 2.81 8.83
N LYS A 57 16.21 1.93 9.15
CA LYS A 57 16.48 0.67 9.87
C LYS A 57 16.62 -0.45 8.85
N LEU A 58 17.85 -0.76 8.48
CA LEU A 58 18.22 -1.70 7.44
C LEU A 58 18.72 -3.03 8.03
N TYR A 59 18.43 -4.11 7.34
CA TYR A 59 18.81 -5.47 7.70
C TYR A 59 19.33 -6.20 6.46
N LYS A 60 20.25 -7.14 6.63
CA LYS A 60 20.71 -8.02 5.57
C LYS A 60 19.55 -8.78 4.93
N ILE A 61 19.62 -9.00 3.62
CA ILE A 61 18.65 -9.83 2.91
C ILE A 61 18.74 -11.25 3.47
N PRO A 62 17.60 -11.86 3.89
CA PRO A 62 17.63 -13.22 4.41
C PRO A 62 18.08 -14.23 3.36
N GLN A 63 19.03 -15.08 3.72
CA GLN A 63 19.62 -16.09 2.82
C GLN A 63 18.64 -17.21 2.41
N ASP A 64 17.52 -17.35 3.09
CA ASP A 64 16.48 -18.31 2.77
C ASP A 64 15.51 -17.83 1.68
N LEU A 65 15.71 -16.62 1.14
CA LEU A 65 15.08 -16.20 -0.11
C LEU A 65 15.73 -16.92 -1.30
N PRO A 66 14.94 -17.29 -2.32
CA PRO A 66 15.49 -17.85 -3.55
C PRO A 66 16.60 -16.96 -4.13
N PRO A 67 17.72 -17.57 -4.62
CA PRO A 67 18.83 -16.80 -5.18
C PRO A 67 18.42 -15.86 -6.32
N SER A 68 17.43 -16.24 -7.12
CA SER A 68 16.90 -15.40 -8.19
C SER A 68 16.22 -14.12 -7.67
N ILE A 69 15.56 -14.18 -6.51
CA ILE A 69 14.98 -12.99 -5.87
C ILE A 69 16.11 -12.10 -5.34
N ILE A 70 17.11 -12.68 -4.69
CA ILE A 70 18.26 -11.93 -4.15
C ILE A 70 18.97 -11.19 -5.28
N SER A 71 19.25 -11.89 -6.39
CA SER A 71 19.87 -11.28 -7.58
C SER A 71 19.01 -10.16 -8.17
N ALA A 72 17.69 -10.35 -8.27
CA ALA A 72 16.78 -9.33 -8.76
C ALA A 72 16.77 -8.07 -7.86
N LEU A 73 16.82 -8.25 -6.53
CA LEU A 73 16.94 -7.13 -5.60
C LEU A 73 18.26 -6.37 -5.77
N HIS A 74 19.37 -7.10 -5.90
CA HIS A 74 20.68 -6.48 -6.12
C HIS A 74 20.74 -5.72 -7.45
N SER A 75 20.12 -6.24 -8.51
CA SER A 75 20.02 -5.55 -9.81
C SER A 75 19.22 -4.25 -9.73
N GLN A 76 18.31 -4.13 -8.77
CA GLN A 76 17.60 -2.88 -8.46
C GLN A 76 18.33 -1.98 -7.45
N GLY A 77 19.59 -2.30 -7.10
CA GLY A 77 20.37 -1.55 -6.10
C GLY A 77 19.95 -1.80 -4.65
N ILE A 78 19.07 -2.80 -4.39
CA ILE A 78 18.61 -3.11 -3.04
C ILE A 78 19.55 -4.13 -2.42
N GLN A 79 20.48 -3.64 -1.57
CA GLN A 79 21.45 -4.47 -0.85
C GLN A 79 20.96 -4.89 0.54
N GLN A 80 19.99 -4.18 1.09
CA GLN A 80 19.43 -4.39 2.41
C GLN A 80 17.92 -4.15 2.39
N LEU A 81 17.22 -4.74 3.34
CA LEU A 81 15.78 -4.59 3.50
C LEU A 81 15.44 -3.74 4.72
N TYR A 82 14.37 -2.97 4.62
CA TYR A 82 13.83 -2.23 5.74
C TYR A 82 13.24 -3.15 6.82
N SER A 83 13.20 -2.66 8.06
CA SER A 83 12.70 -3.42 9.21
C SER A 83 11.27 -3.96 9.01
N HIS A 84 10.37 -3.19 8.39
CA HIS A 84 9.00 -3.63 8.12
C HIS A 84 8.93 -4.73 7.05
N GLN A 85 9.84 -4.73 6.06
CA GLN A 85 9.95 -5.79 5.06
C GLN A 85 10.37 -7.11 5.71
N ILE A 86 11.35 -7.09 6.60
CA ILE A 86 11.77 -8.27 7.37
C ILE A 86 10.66 -8.77 8.30
N LYS A 87 9.96 -7.85 9.00
CA LYS A 87 8.84 -8.22 9.86
C LYS A 87 7.71 -8.89 9.08
N THR A 88 7.40 -8.39 7.87
CA THR A 88 6.40 -8.98 6.98
C THR A 88 6.80 -10.38 6.54
N LEU A 89 8.04 -10.56 6.05
CA LEU A 89 8.58 -11.87 5.71
C LEU A 89 8.44 -12.87 6.86
N LYS A 90 8.83 -12.48 8.07
CA LYS A 90 8.74 -13.33 9.26
C LYS A 90 7.30 -13.69 9.61
N ALA A 91 6.38 -12.73 9.55
CA ALA A 91 4.97 -12.97 9.86
C ALA A 91 4.32 -13.92 8.84
N VAL A 92 4.57 -13.74 7.54
CA VAL A 92 4.03 -14.59 6.48
C VAL A 92 4.57 -16.02 6.58
N ARG A 93 5.85 -16.21 6.91
CA ARG A 93 6.41 -17.55 7.19
C ARG A 93 5.69 -18.27 8.33
N GLN A 94 5.22 -17.54 9.32
CA GLN A 94 4.45 -18.09 10.45
C GLN A 94 2.99 -18.34 10.11
N GLY A 95 2.58 -18.21 8.85
CA GLY A 95 1.19 -18.38 8.42
C GLY A 95 0.25 -17.25 8.83
N LYS A 96 0.79 -16.10 9.24
CA LYS A 96 -0.01 -14.96 9.73
C LYS A 96 -0.48 -14.07 8.58
N ASP A 97 -1.61 -13.41 8.80
CA ASP A 97 -2.07 -12.29 8.00
C ASP A 97 -1.32 -11.03 8.46
N VAL A 98 -1.06 -10.10 7.57
CA VAL A 98 -0.33 -8.87 7.87
C VAL A 98 -1.16 -7.66 7.46
N ILE A 99 -1.27 -6.66 8.34
CA ILE A 99 -1.62 -5.31 7.94
C ILE A 99 -0.41 -4.40 8.13
N LEU A 100 0.01 -3.78 7.03
CA LEU A 100 1.11 -2.85 6.99
C LEU A 100 0.56 -1.44 6.78
N SER A 101 0.58 -0.63 7.83
CA SER A 101 0.14 0.77 7.80
C SER A 101 1.33 1.69 8.03
N THR A 102 2.03 2.02 6.95
CA THR A 102 3.19 2.92 6.97
C THR A 102 3.02 3.99 5.90
N ALA A 103 3.82 5.06 5.98
CA ALA A 103 3.77 6.16 5.02
C ALA A 103 3.89 5.67 3.57
N THR A 104 3.36 6.44 2.63
CA THR A 104 3.56 6.21 1.19
C THR A 104 5.04 6.22 0.84
N ALA A 105 5.42 5.56 -0.25
CA ALA A 105 6.80 5.44 -0.73
C ALA A 105 7.80 4.78 0.25
N SER A 106 7.32 4.07 1.28
CA SER A 106 8.16 3.35 2.25
C SER A 106 8.59 1.95 1.80
N GLY A 107 8.23 1.51 0.59
CA GLY A 107 8.52 0.14 0.12
C GLY A 107 7.50 -0.92 0.59
N LYS A 108 6.24 -0.52 0.86
CA LYS A 108 5.14 -1.43 1.25
C LYS A 108 4.91 -2.57 0.26
N SER A 109 4.86 -2.24 -1.04
CA SER A 109 4.61 -3.22 -2.10
C SER A 109 5.66 -4.32 -2.09
N LEU A 110 6.95 -3.97 -1.96
CA LEU A 110 8.03 -4.95 -1.84
C LEU A 110 7.86 -5.82 -0.59
N SER A 111 7.39 -5.26 0.53
CA SER A 111 7.10 -6.03 1.75
C SER A 111 6.10 -7.15 1.51
N ALA A 112 5.07 -6.89 0.69
CA ALA A 112 4.07 -7.90 0.35
C ALA A 112 4.61 -8.91 -0.68
N TYR A 113 5.30 -8.46 -1.71
CA TYR A 113 5.70 -9.33 -2.79
C TYR A 113 6.88 -10.25 -2.48
N LEU A 114 7.80 -9.89 -1.59
CA LEU A 114 8.91 -10.77 -1.21
C LEU A 114 8.46 -12.15 -0.69
N PRO A 115 7.56 -12.25 0.32
CA PRO A 115 7.07 -13.55 0.76
C PRO A 115 6.21 -14.26 -0.29
N ILE A 116 5.47 -13.53 -1.11
CA ILE A 116 4.65 -14.06 -2.20
C ILE A 116 5.56 -14.73 -3.25
N LEU A 117 6.57 -14.04 -3.73
CA LEU A 117 7.51 -14.57 -4.73
C LEU A 117 8.25 -15.79 -4.20
N LYS A 118 8.65 -15.78 -2.93
CA LYS A 118 9.20 -16.96 -2.29
C LYS A 118 8.24 -18.14 -2.33
N GLY A 119 6.98 -17.93 -1.96
CA GLY A 119 5.96 -18.99 -1.97
C GLY A 119 5.64 -19.50 -3.37
N ILE A 120 5.62 -18.63 -4.39
CA ILE A 120 5.42 -19.00 -5.79
C ILE A 120 6.57 -19.87 -6.27
N LEU A 121 7.82 -19.44 -6.06
CA LEU A 121 9.01 -20.15 -6.56
C LEU A 121 9.25 -21.47 -5.85
N GLN A 122 8.94 -21.60 -4.58
CA GLN A 122 9.20 -22.80 -3.80
C GLN A 122 8.03 -23.79 -3.76
N HIS A 123 6.78 -23.31 -3.89
CA HIS A 123 5.58 -24.12 -3.66
C HIS A 123 4.54 -24.01 -4.78
N GLN A 124 4.82 -23.26 -5.84
CA GLN A 124 3.88 -23.01 -6.94
C GLN A 124 2.54 -22.42 -6.50
N PHE A 125 2.51 -21.69 -5.40
CA PHE A 125 1.33 -20.96 -4.95
C PHE A 125 0.97 -19.84 -5.92
N THR A 126 -0.27 -19.38 -5.86
CA THR A 126 -0.72 -18.21 -6.60
C THR A 126 -1.09 -17.07 -5.66
N ALA A 127 -1.09 -15.85 -6.20
CA ALA A 127 -1.42 -14.64 -5.48
C ALA A 127 -2.41 -13.77 -6.26
N LEU A 128 -3.40 -13.23 -5.56
CA LEU A 128 -4.36 -12.27 -6.10
C LEU A 128 -4.14 -10.91 -5.44
N SER A 129 -3.81 -9.91 -6.24
CA SER A 129 -3.68 -8.52 -5.80
C SER A 129 -4.89 -7.73 -6.22
N ILE A 130 -5.56 -7.11 -5.26
CA ILE A 130 -6.79 -6.33 -5.47
C ILE A 130 -6.52 -4.88 -5.09
N TYR A 131 -6.77 -3.98 -6.04
CA TYR A 131 -6.55 -2.55 -5.91
C TYR A 131 -7.88 -1.80 -5.97
N GLY A 132 -8.06 -0.82 -5.09
CA GLY A 132 -9.28 -0.03 -5.03
C GLY A 132 -9.49 0.89 -6.23
N LEU A 133 -8.42 1.29 -6.91
CA LEU A 133 -8.45 2.22 -8.02
C LEU A 133 -7.72 1.65 -9.24
N LYS A 134 -8.35 1.73 -10.41
CA LYS A 134 -7.86 1.19 -11.67
C LYS A 134 -6.50 1.78 -12.09
N ALA A 135 -6.31 3.08 -11.97
CA ALA A 135 -5.04 3.74 -12.29
C ALA A 135 -3.88 3.21 -11.44
N LEU A 136 -4.12 2.99 -10.15
CA LEU A 136 -3.12 2.41 -9.25
C LEU A 136 -2.81 0.95 -9.59
N THR A 137 -3.80 0.21 -10.10
CA THR A 137 -3.62 -1.20 -10.52
C THR A 137 -2.56 -1.30 -11.61
N ALA A 138 -2.62 -0.42 -12.63
CA ALA A 138 -1.66 -0.43 -13.73
C ALA A 138 -0.23 -0.06 -13.25
N ASP A 139 -0.08 1.04 -12.50
CA ASP A 139 1.23 1.50 -11.99
C ASP A 139 1.90 0.46 -11.08
N GLN A 140 1.17 -0.09 -10.11
CA GLN A 140 1.71 -1.10 -9.20
C GLN A 140 2.02 -2.42 -9.91
N SER A 141 1.20 -2.80 -10.90
CA SER A 141 1.45 -4.00 -11.70
C SER A 141 2.68 -3.82 -12.60
N GLN A 142 2.92 -2.62 -13.14
CA GLN A 142 4.12 -2.35 -13.92
C GLN A 142 5.39 -2.46 -13.06
N LYS A 143 5.40 -1.87 -11.87
CA LYS A 143 6.52 -1.98 -10.92
C LYS A 143 6.80 -3.44 -10.53
N LEU A 144 5.74 -4.23 -10.38
CA LEU A 144 5.89 -5.66 -10.12
C LEU A 144 6.43 -6.39 -11.35
N ALA A 145 5.93 -6.08 -12.55
CA ALA A 145 6.42 -6.67 -13.80
C ALA A 145 7.93 -6.40 -14.00
N ASP A 146 8.38 -5.17 -13.74
CA ASP A 146 9.79 -4.79 -13.82
C ASP A 146 10.66 -5.63 -12.87
N LEU A 147 10.20 -5.87 -11.65
CA LEU A 147 10.89 -6.77 -10.72
C LEU A 147 10.91 -8.22 -11.22
N LEU A 148 9.80 -8.71 -11.75
CA LEU A 148 9.69 -10.09 -12.26
C LEU A 148 10.59 -10.33 -13.48
N GLN A 149 10.78 -9.34 -14.33
CA GLN A 149 11.68 -9.45 -15.49
C GLN A 149 13.14 -9.69 -15.11
N LEU A 150 13.55 -9.34 -13.89
CA LEU A 150 14.90 -9.61 -13.38
C LEU A 150 15.05 -11.06 -12.89
N ILE A 151 13.97 -11.83 -12.83
CA ILE A 151 14.00 -13.25 -12.50
C ILE A 151 14.18 -14.05 -13.81
N PRO A 152 15.20 -14.92 -13.93
CA PRO A 152 15.45 -15.66 -15.16
C PRO A 152 14.34 -16.66 -15.50
N GLU A 153 14.12 -16.90 -16.79
CA GLU A 153 13.32 -18.03 -17.27
C GLU A 153 14.05 -19.36 -16.99
N PRO A 154 13.36 -20.49 -16.75
CA PRO A 154 11.88 -20.62 -16.75
C PRO A 154 11.23 -20.32 -15.38
N ALA A 155 11.99 -19.86 -14.39
CA ALA A 155 11.51 -19.65 -13.03
C ALA A 155 10.65 -18.36 -12.85
N ARG A 156 10.62 -17.49 -13.85
CA ARG A 156 9.92 -16.21 -13.79
C ARG A 156 8.42 -16.37 -13.53
N PRO A 157 7.86 -15.81 -12.42
CA PRO A 157 6.43 -15.80 -12.18
C PRO A 157 5.69 -14.98 -13.25
N ARG A 158 4.60 -15.52 -13.79
CA ARG A 158 3.76 -14.82 -14.77
C ARG A 158 2.74 -13.94 -14.07
N LEU A 159 2.68 -12.69 -14.50
CA LEU A 159 1.72 -11.69 -14.01
C LEU A 159 0.63 -11.46 -15.06
N ALA A 160 -0.63 -11.54 -14.66
CA ALA A 160 -1.76 -11.09 -15.47
C ALA A 160 -2.39 -9.84 -14.85
N LEU A 161 -2.48 -8.77 -15.62
CA LEU A 161 -3.24 -7.57 -15.26
C LEU A 161 -4.63 -7.67 -15.88
N LEU A 162 -5.65 -7.74 -15.02
CA LEU A 162 -7.04 -7.88 -15.42
C LEU A 162 -7.86 -6.70 -14.87
N THR A 163 -8.37 -5.87 -15.76
CA THR A 163 -9.24 -4.73 -15.44
C THR A 163 -10.54 -4.79 -16.23
N GLY A 164 -11.48 -3.92 -15.91
CA GLY A 164 -12.73 -3.81 -16.69
C GLY A 164 -12.50 -3.51 -18.17
N ASP A 165 -11.38 -2.87 -18.54
CA ASP A 165 -11.02 -2.56 -19.92
C ASP A 165 -10.33 -3.71 -20.65
N THR A 166 -9.92 -4.76 -19.94
CA THR A 166 -9.30 -5.92 -20.57
C THR A 166 -10.34 -6.66 -21.43
N PRO A 167 -10.18 -6.71 -22.76
CA PRO A 167 -11.13 -7.38 -23.64
C PRO A 167 -11.31 -8.86 -23.25
N PRO A 168 -12.50 -9.46 -23.41
CA PRO A 168 -12.76 -10.85 -23.03
C PRO A 168 -11.74 -11.85 -23.60
N LYS A 169 -11.45 -11.76 -24.90
CA LYS A 169 -10.47 -12.63 -25.58
C LYS A 169 -9.06 -12.51 -24.99
N THR A 170 -8.61 -11.28 -24.72
CA THR A 170 -7.32 -11.02 -24.08
C THR A 170 -7.28 -11.57 -22.66
N ARG A 171 -8.40 -11.44 -21.93
CA ARG A 171 -8.52 -11.98 -20.57
C ARG A 171 -8.38 -13.50 -20.57
N GLU A 172 -9.03 -14.19 -21.50
CA GLU A 172 -8.90 -15.65 -21.66
C GLU A 172 -7.46 -16.05 -21.98
N GLN A 173 -6.79 -15.35 -22.88
CA GLN A 173 -5.39 -15.60 -23.22
C GLN A 173 -4.46 -15.42 -22.02
N LEU A 174 -4.63 -14.33 -21.25
CA LEU A 174 -3.83 -14.08 -20.04
C LEU A 174 -4.03 -15.15 -18.98
N LEU A 175 -5.25 -15.64 -18.79
CA LEU A 175 -5.56 -16.71 -17.87
C LEU A 175 -5.05 -18.07 -18.37
N ALA A 176 -5.16 -18.35 -19.67
CA ALA A 176 -4.65 -19.57 -20.29
C ALA A 176 -3.10 -19.69 -20.19
N ALA A 177 -2.41 -18.55 -20.10
CA ALA A 177 -0.98 -18.50 -19.87
C ALA A 177 -0.58 -18.95 -18.44
N ASN A 178 -1.53 -19.39 -17.62
CA ASN A 178 -1.33 -19.91 -16.28
C ASN A 178 -0.55 -18.95 -15.36
N PRO A 179 -1.11 -17.75 -15.07
CA PRO A 179 -0.43 -16.76 -14.27
C PRO A 179 -0.22 -17.22 -12.82
N SER A 180 0.92 -16.87 -12.25
CA SER A 180 1.19 -17.06 -10.82
C SER A 180 0.63 -15.92 -9.99
N ILE A 181 0.52 -14.73 -10.59
CA ILE A 181 -0.02 -13.53 -9.95
C ILE A 181 -1.09 -12.93 -10.86
N ILE A 182 -2.23 -12.62 -10.29
CA ILE A 182 -3.26 -11.81 -10.94
C ILE A 182 -3.40 -10.50 -10.19
N SER A 183 -3.27 -9.38 -10.90
CA SER A 183 -3.62 -8.04 -10.42
C SER A 183 -4.97 -7.65 -11.03
N ALA A 184 -5.95 -7.31 -10.18
CA ALA A 184 -7.30 -7.04 -10.65
C ALA A 184 -8.01 -5.96 -9.81
N THR A 185 -9.09 -5.39 -10.39
CA THR A 185 -10.02 -4.55 -9.64
C THR A 185 -11.12 -5.40 -8.99
N PRO A 186 -11.76 -4.92 -7.90
CA PRO A 186 -12.84 -5.63 -7.23
C PRO A 186 -14.00 -5.99 -8.15
N GLU A 187 -14.35 -5.09 -9.08
CA GLU A 187 -15.45 -5.28 -10.04
C GLU A 187 -15.19 -6.48 -10.94
N LEU A 188 -13.95 -6.62 -11.43
CA LEU A 188 -13.59 -7.76 -12.27
C LEU A 188 -13.69 -9.08 -11.52
N ILE A 189 -13.18 -9.12 -10.29
CA ILE A 189 -13.30 -10.32 -9.45
C ILE A 189 -14.76 -10.63 -9.15
N HIS A 190 -15.57 -9.60 -8.88
CA HIS A 190 -17.01 -9.77 -8.69
C HIS A 190 -17.67 -10.37 -9.93
N TYR A 191 -17.35 -9.85 -11.13
CA TYR A 191 -17.86 -10.39 -12.39
C TYR A 191 -17.41 -11.84 -12.62
N ALA A 192 -16.14 -12.12 -12.40
CA ALA A 192 -15.60 -13.47 -12.50
C ALA A 192 -16.30 -14.45 -11.54
N LEU A 193 -16.64 -14.02 -10.33
CA LEU A 193 -17.38 -14.85 -9.33
C LEU A 193 -18.87 -15.04 -9.65
N LYS A 194 -19.46 -14.26 -10.55
CA LYS A 194 -20.86 -14.44 -11.00
C LYS A 194 -21.01 -15.48 -12.10
N GLY A 195 -19.97 -15.73 -12.87
CA GLY A 195 -20.01 -16.65 -14.00
C GLY A 195 -20.30 -18.08 -13.55
N VAL A 196 -21.34 -18.70 -14.08
CA VAL A 196 -21.75 -20.09 -13.78
C VAL A 196 -20.66 -21.09 -14.22
N HIS A 197 -19.82 -20.67 -15.17
CA HIS A 197 -18.73 -21.50 -15.69
C HIS A 197 -17.39 -20.74 -15.57
N TRP A 198 -16.74 -20.92 -14.42
CA TRP A 198 -15.34 -20.57 -14.31
C TRP A 198 -14.54 -21.40 -15.31
N SER A 199 -13.83 -20.70 -16.20
CA SER A 199 -12.89 -21.39 -17.10
C SER A 199 -11.88 -22.21 -16.31
N GLN A 200 -11.40 -23.30 -16.89
CA GLN A 200 -10.36 -24.15 -16.25
C GLN A 200 -9.15 -23.35 -15.71
N PRO A 201 -8.65 -22.33 -16.42
CA PRO A 201 -7.56 -21.50 -15.90
C PRO A 201 -7.86 -20.81 -14.55
N TRP A 202 -9.09 -20.31 -14.35
CA TRP A 202 -9.49 -19.77 -13.06
C TRP A 202 -9.53 -20.84 -11.97
N GLN A 203 -10.06 -22.03 -12.28
CA GLN A 203 -10.09 -23.15 -11.33
C GLN A 203 -8.69 -23.51 -10.89
N HIS A 204 -7.76 -23.63 -11.82
CA HIS A 204 -6.36 -23.94 -11.55
C HIS A 204 -5.67 -22.85 -10.73
N PHE A 205 -5.94 -21.57 -11.01
CA PHE A 205 -5.43 -20.45 -10.22
C PHE A 205 -5.95 -20.48 -8.78
N LEU A 206 -7.26 -20.66 -8.59
CA LEU A 206 -7.91 -20.63 -7.27
C LEU A 206 -7.55 -21.85 -6.41
N SER A 207 -7.35 -23.04 -6.99
CA SER A 207 -6.94 -24.22 -6.25
C SER A 207 -5.57 -24.05 -5.57
N ARG A 208 -4.71 -23.20 -6.11
CA ARG A 208 -3.37 -22.90 -5.59
C ARG A 208 -3.29 -21.55 -4.90
N LEU A 209 -4.41 -20.80 -4.79
CA LEU A 209 -4.42 -19.47 -4.20
C LEU A 209 -4.01 -19.53 -2.73
N ARG A 210 -2.94 -18.80 -2.42
CA ARG A 210 -2.37 -18.72 -1.08
C ARG A 210 -2.36 -17.31 -0.52
N TYR A 211 -2.15 -16.31 -1.38
CA TYR A 211 -1.96 -14.94 -0.97
C TYR A 211 -3.02 -14.02 -1.58
N ILE A 212 -3.59 -13.16 -0.75
CA ILE A 212 -4.46 -12.06 -1.18
C ILE A 212 -3.83 -10.76 -0.70
N VAL A 213 -3.47 -9.91 -1.65
CA VAL A 213 -3.00 -8.55 -1.38
C VAL A 213 -4.18 -7.60 -1.54
N LEU A 214 -4.44 -6.79 -0.52
CA LEU A 214 -5.38 -5.68 -0.57
C LEU A 214 -4.56 -4.39 -0.46
N ASP A 215 -4.35 -3.73 -1.59
CA ASP A 215 -3.55 -2.50 -1.60
C ASP A 215 -4.44 -1.27 -1.47
N GLU A 216 -3.88 -0.20 -0.89
CA GLU A 216 -4.57 1.04 -0.53
C GLU A 216 -5.86 0.78 0.26
N ALA A 217 -5.78 -0.14 1.23
CA ALA A 217 -6.94 -0.64 1.97
C ALA A 217 -7.70 0.46 2.75
N HIS A 218 -7.12 1.63 2.97
CA HIS A 218 -7.80 2.79 3.54
C HIS A 218 -8.94 3.31 2.65
N THR A 219 -8.94 2.97 1.35
CA THR A 219 -10.04 3.31 0.43
C THR A 219 -11.26 2.41 0.62
N PHE A 220 -11.09 1.22 1.21
CA PHE A 220 -12.16 0.27 1.47
C PHE A 220 -12.92 0.64 2.75
N ASN A 221 -13.68 1.73 2.72
CA ASN A 221 -14.48 2.20 3.84
C ASN A 221 -15.97 2.28 3.47
N GLY A 222 -16.83 2.48 4.45
CA GLY A 222 -18.28 2.62 4.25
C GLY A 222 -18.89 1.48 3.45
N VAL A 223 -19.76 1.81 2.51
CA VAL A 223 -20.45 0.86 1.61
C VAL A 223 -19.46 0.10 0.73
N TYR A 224 -18.44 0.78 0.21
CA TYR A 224 -17.41 0.16 -0.63
C TYR A 224 -16.63 -0.91 0.15
N GLY A 225 -16.26 -0.63 1.39
CA GLY A 225 -15.63 -1.61 2.28
C GLY A 225 -16.52 -2.81 2.61
N ALA A 226 -17.83 -2.60 2.81
CA ALA A 226 -18.79 -3.67 3.02
C ALA A 226 -18.90 -4.59 1.79
N ASN A 227 -18.95 -4.01 0.59
CA ASN A 227 -18.97 -4.75 -0.66
C ASN A 227 -17.67 -5.54 -0.85
N MET A 228 -16.51 -4.93 -0.54
CA MET A 228 -15.22 -5.62 -0.60
C MET A 228 -15.16 -6.79 0.38
N ALA A 229 -15.63 -6.63 1.61
CA ALA A 229 -15.70 -7.72 2.58
C ALA A 229 -16.61 -8.87 2.11
N SER A 230 -17.72 -8.55 1.44
CA SER A 230 -18.62 -9.55 0.84
C SER A 230 -17.94 -10.26 -0.34
N LEU A 231 -17.22 -9.53 -1.17
CA LEU A 231 -16.43 -10.10 -2.27
C LEU A 231 -15.40 -11.10 -1.75
N ILE A 232 -14.66 -10.77 -0.70
CA ILE A 232 -13.67 -11.66 -0.09
C ILE A 232 -14.31 -12.92 0.48
N ARG A 233 -15.50 -12.82 1.10
CA ARG A 233 -16.22 -14.02 1.58
C ARG A 233 -16.57 -14.96 0.43
N ARG A 234 -17.09 -14.43 -0.67
CA ARG A 234 -17.44 -15.21 -1.87
C ARG A 234 -16.19 -15.82 -2.52
N LEU A 235 -15.08 -15.06 -2.57
CA LEU A 235 -13.80 -15.57 -3.08
C LEU A 235 -13.30 -16.75 -2.23
N LYS A 236 -13.44 -16.69 -0.91
CA LYS A 236 -13.09 -17.81 -0.02
C LYS A 236 -13.90 -19.07 -0.33
N LEU A 237 -15.21 -18.93 -0.53
CA LEU A 237 -16.07 -20.05 -0.93
C LEU A 237 -15.60 -20.63 -2.27
N ALA A 238 -15.36 -19.78 -3.26
CA ALA A 238 -14.88 -20.21 -4.56
C ALA A 238 -13.53 -20.94 -4.49
N VAL A 239 -12.61 -20.53 -3.60
CA VAL A 239 -11.34 -21.22 -3.36
C VAL A 239 -11.59 -22.63 -2.80
N ASP A 240 -12.45 -22.76 -1.79
CA ASP A 240 -12.76 -24.05 -1.17
C ASP A 240 -13.47 -25.01 -2.17
N GLU A 241 -14.39 -24.50 -2.98
CA GLU A 241 -15.08 -25.26 -4.03
C GLU A 241 -14.15 -25.77 -5.16
N ARG A 242 -13.01 -25.13 -5.35
CA ARG A 242 -12.04 -25.49 -6.42
C ARG A 242 -10.84 -26.29 -5.90
N GLY A 243 -10.94 -26.89 -4.72
CA GLY A 243 -9.89 -27.72 -4.13
C GLY A 243 -8.75 -26.95 -3.46
N GLY A 244 -8.87 -25.63 -3.36
CA GLY A 244 -7.99 -24.80 -2.53
C GLY A 244 -8.37 -24.90 -1.04
N SER A 245 -7.82 -24.00 -0.23
CA SER A 245 -8.17 -23.92 1.19
C SER A 245 -8.22 -22.47 1.66
N SER A 246 -9.43 -21.98 1.88
CA SER A 246 -9.63 -20.62 2.40
C SER A 246 -9.04 -20.43 3.79
N GLN A 247 -8.91 -21.51 4.57
CA GLN A 247 -8.24 -21.50 5.88
C GLN A 247 -6.74 -21.22 5.76
N LYS A 248 -6.11 -21.65 4.66
CA LYS A 248 -4.68 -21.45 4.39
C LYS A 248 -4.39 -20.10 3.74
N LEU A 249 -5.38 -19.36 3.25
CA LEU A 249 -5.18 -18.04 2.66
C LEU A 249 -4.50 -17.10 3.67
N GLN A 250 -3.55 -16.31 3.18
CA GLN A 250 -2.89 -15.25 3.92
C GLN A 250 -3.20 -13.89 3.29
N PHE A 251 -3.59 -12.95 4.13
CA PHE A 251 -3.90 -11.59 3.71
C PHE A 251 -2.73 -10.67 3.99
N LEU A 252 -2.31 -9.94 2.96
CA LEU A 252 -1.34 -8.86 3.06
C LEU A 252 -2.09 -7.57 2.72
N ILE A 253 -2.40 -6.81 3.74
CA ILE A 253 -3.23 -5.61 3.64
C ILE A 253 -2.32 -4.40 3.76
N LEU A 254 -2.19 -3.65 2.68
CA LEU A 254 -1.34 -2.48 2.60
C LEU A 254 -2.23 -1.23 2.69
N SER A 255 -1.84 -0.30 3.53
CA SER A 255 -2.64 0.90 3.77
C SER A 255 -1.74 2.10 4.08
N ALA A 256 -2.21 3.28 3.79
CA ALA A 256 -1.74 4.48 4.45
C ALA A 256 -2.17 4.47 5.93
N THR A 257 -1.85 5.51 6.66
CA THR A 257 -2.26 5.64 8.07
C THR A 257 -3.80 5.70 8.17
N VAL A 258 -4.37 4.80 8.98
CA VAL A 258 -5.81 4.72 9.27
C VAL A 258 -6.05 4.66 10.77
N GLY A 259 -7.19 5.14 11.24
CA GLY A 259 -7.49 5.22 12.67
C GLY A 259 -7.57 3.87 13.38
N ASN A 260 -8.06 2.82 12.72
CA ASN A 260 -8.12 1.47 13.31
C ASN A 260 -7.79 0.37 12.29
N PRO A 261 -6.50 0.18 11.97
CA PRO A 261 -6.08 -0.74 10.93
C PRO A 261 -6.43 -2.20 11.25
N VAL A 262 -6.33 -2.62 12.50
CA VAL A 262 -6.64 -3.99 12.93
C VAL A 262 -8.12 -4.31 12.72
N LYS A 263 -9.02 -3.38 13.04
CA LYS A 263 -10.46 -3.55 12.80
C LYS A 263 -10.76 -3.64 11.30
N LEU A 264 -10.16 -2.77 10.51
CA LEU A 264 -10.29 -2.79 9.05
C LEU A 264 -9.84 -4.14 8.47
N ALA A 265 -8.65 -4.61 8.85
CA ALA A 265 -8.12 -5.89 8.38
C ALA A 265 -9.02 -7.07 8.74
N LYS A 266 -9.54 -7.12 9.97
CA LYS A 266 -10.46 -8.17 10.42
C LYS A 266 -11.78 -8.15 9.65
N LEU A 267 -12.32 -6.97 9.34
CA LEU A 267 -13.55 -6.82 8.56
C LEU A 267 -13.36 -7.27 7.11
N LEU A 268 -12.31 -6.79 6.44
CA LEU A 268 -12.02 -7.12 5.05
C LEU A 268 -11.68 -8.60 4.88
N SER A 269 -10.79 -9.14 5.70
CA SER A 269 -10.39 -10.55 5.59
C SER A 269 -11.46 -11.55 6.05
N GLY A 270 -12.54 -11.08 6.68
CA GLY A 270 -13.58 -11.96 7.25
C GLY A 270 -13.03 -12.88 8.34
N ARG A 271 -11.98 -12.47 9.05
CA ARG A 271 -11.48 -13.20 10.21
C ARG A 271 -12.38 -12.93 11.42
N SER A 272 -12.78 -13.99 12.13
CA SER A 272 -13.72 -13.90 13.23
C SER A 272 -13.26 -12.93 14.33
N ARG A 273 -14.23 -12.18 14.89
CA ARG A 273 -14.05 -11.37 16.10
C ARG A 273 -13.92 -12.22 17.38
N LYS A 274 -14.37 -13.47 17.35
CA LYS A 274 -14.31 -14.36 18.54
C LYS A 274 -12.85 -14.76 18.76
N ARG A 275 -12.26 -14.20 19.80
CA ARG A 275 -10.95 -14.58 20.32
C ARG A 275 -11.06 -15.98 20.89
N ASN A 276 -10.60 -16.98 20.16
CA ASN A 276 -10.37 -18.29 20.77
C ASN A 276 -9.09 -18.15 21.58
N ILE A 277 -9.23 -18.14 22.90
CA ILE A 277 -8.14 -17.90 23.87
C ILE A 277 -6.97 -18.88 23.66
N ASN A 278 -7.26 -20.05 23.07
CA ASN A 278 -6.28 -21.11 22.84
C ASN A 278 -5.60 -21.06 21.47
N LYS A 279 -5.92 -20.07 20.60
CA LYS A 279 -5.23 -19.93 19.30
C LYS A 279 -4.49 -18.61 19.23
N PRO A 280 -3.20 -18.62 18.81
CA PRO A 280 -2.43 -17.40 18.66
C PRO A 280 -3.10 -16.47 17.64
N GLU A 281 -2.99 -15.17 17.88
CA GLU A 281 -3.56 -14.17 16.99
C GLU A 281 -2.93 -14.30 15.59
N ARG A 282 -3.77 -14.47 14.57
CA ARG A 282 -3.31 -14.71 13.21
C ARG A 282 -2.92 -13.42 12.49
N LEU A 283 -3.39 -12.26 12.95
CA LEU A 283 -3.13 -10.96 12.33
C LEU A 283 -1.98 -10.25 13.04
N VAL A 284 -1.00 -9.79 12.28
CA VAL A 284 0.10 -8.94 12.72
C VAL A 284 -0.09 -7.55 12.15
N TRP A 285 -0.06 -6.54 13.01
CA TRP A 285 -0.04 -5.15 12.62
C TRP A 285 1.40 -4.61 12.65
N ILE A 286 1.85 -4.10 11.52
CA ILE A 286 3.14 -3.45 11.34
C ILE A 286 2.87 -1.96 11.06
N ASN A 287 3.14 -1.10 12.03
CA ASN A 287 2.84 0.33 12.00
C ASN A 287 4.10 1.22 11.89
N SER A 288 5.27 0.63 11.97
CA SER A 288 6.53 1.37 11.90
C SER A 288 7.23 1.11 10.57
N SER A 289 7.53 2.18 9.84
CA SER A 289 8.42 2.12 8.69
C SER A 289 9.88 2.04 9.15
N GLY A 290 10.66 1.21 8.47
CA GLY A 290 12.12 1.26 8.59
C GLY A 290 12.76 2.15 7.53
N ALA A 291 11.99 2.79 6.67
CA ALA A 291 12.52 3.69 5.66
C ALA A 291 12.97 5.02 6.30
N ALA A 292 13.98 5.64 5.71
CA ALA A 292 14.36 7.00 6.07
C ALA A 292 13.19 7.96 5.86
N VAL A 293 13.04 8.90 6.77
CA VAL A 293 12.12 10.02 6.60
C VAL A 293 12.97 11.29 6.56
N PRO A 294 12.90 12.09 5.50
CA PRO A 294 13.59 13.36 5.46
C PRO A 294 12.99 14.30 6.51
N GLU A 295 13.77 15.28 6.90
CA GLU A 295 13.26 16.38 7.71
C GLU A 295 12.07 17.04 6.98
N ARG A 296 11.03 17.36 7.74
CA ARG A 296 9.82 17.99 7.22
C ARG A 296 9.43 19.15 8.11
N GLN A 297 9.20 20.27 7.48
CA GLN A 297 8.62 21.42 8.14
C GLN A 297 7.12 21.46 7.85
N LEU A 298 6.31 21.53 8.88
CA LEU A 298 4.87 21.75 8.80
C LEU A 298 4.58 23.17 9.27
N ILE A 299 4.00 23.96 8.39
CA ILE A 299 3.55 25.31 8.66
C ILE A 299 2.05 25.36 8.43
N VAL A 300 1.30 25.82 9.41
CA VAL A 300 -0.13 26.07 9.32
C VAL A 300 -0.36 27.56 9.36
N THR A 301 -0.97 28.12 8.34
CA THR A 301 -1.29 29.55 8.22
C THR A 301 -2.80 29.75 8.34
N LYS A 302 -3.20 30.94 8.82
CA LYS A 302 -4.59 31.38 8.80
C LYS A 302 -4.92 31.96 7.43
N PRO A 303 -5.95 31.47 6.73
CA PRO A 303 -6.34 32.04 5.45
C PRO A 303 -6.84 33.48 5.65
N THR A 304 -6.31 34.43 4.86
CA THR A 304 -6.69 35.85 4.91
C THR A 304 -7.87 36.17 3.99
N HIS A 305 -8.15 35.27 3.01
CA HIS A 305 -9.18 35.44 1.98
C HIS A 305 -9.91 34.11 1.74
N ASP A 306 -10.73 34.04 0.69
CA ASP A 306 -11.41 32.81 0.30
C ASP A 306 -10.41 31.66 0.13
N ALA A 307 -10.65 30.54 0.85
CA ALA A 307 -9.75 29.40 0.96
C ALA A 307 -9.25 28.84 -0.39
N ASN A 308 -10.04 28.96 -1.46
CA ASN A 308 -9.66 28.51 -2.79
C ASN A 308 -8.65 29.41 -3.48
N SER A 309 -8.72 30.74 -3.25
CA SER A 309 -7.76 31.69 -3.80
C SER A 309 -6.41 31.63 -3.09
N ASP A 310 -6.42 31.35 -1.79
CA ASP A 310 -5.20 31.25 -0.97
C ASP A 310 -4.40 30.00 -1.30
N VAL A 311 -5.04 28.85 -1.53
CA VAL A 311 -4.34 27.61 -1.96
C VAL A 311 -3.62 27.85 -3.29
N ALA A 312 -4.25 28.52 -4.26
CA ALA A 312 -3.62 28.81 -5.54
C ALA A 312 -2.42 29.77 -5.37
N ARG A 313 -2.54 30.81 -4.53
CA ARG A 313 -1.43 31.74 -4.23
C ARG A 313 -0.26 31.05 -3.56
N ILE A 314 -0.50 30.16 -2.57
CA ILE A 314 0.53 29.37 -1.88
C ILE A 314 1.27 28.46 -2.86
N ILE A 315 0.54 27.77 -3.74
CA ILE A 315 1.16 26.91 -4.76
C ILE A 315 2.01 27.72 -5.73
N ILE A 316 1.50 28.86 -6.22
CA ILE A 316 2.23 29.73 -7.14
C ILE A 316 3.50 30.31 -6.48
N ALA A 317 3.40 30.73 -5.23
CA ALA A 317 4.53 31.23 -4.45
C ALA A 317 5.61 30.17 -4.27
N PHE A 318 5.21 28.96 -3.91
CA PHE A 318 6.11 27.82 -3.75
C PHE A 318 6.81 27.44 -5.07
N LEU A 319 6.07 27.40 -6.18
CA LEU A 319 6.63 27.10 -7.50
C LEU A 319 7.60 28.18 -7.98
N LYS A 320 7.33 29.47 -7.71
CA LYS A 320 8.27 30.58 -8.02
C LYS A 320 9.57 30.45 -7.25
N LYS A 321 9.51 30.14 -5.95
CA LYS A 321 10.71 29.94 -5.11
C LYS A 321 11.55 28.74 -5.54
N MET A 322 10.93 27.61 -5.95
CA MET A 322 11.65 26.47 -6.51
C MET A 322 12.38 26.78 -7.81
N ARG A 323 11.80 27.61 -8.70
CA ARG A 323 12.48 28.07 -9.92
C ARG A 323 13.69 28.94 -9.62
N TYR A 324 13.64 29.80 -8.61
CA TYR A 324 14.75 30.68 -8.23
C TYR A 324 15.94 29.91 -7.68
N ASN A 325 15.71 28.85 -6.90
CA ASN A 325 16.81 28.04 -6.35
C ASN A 325 17.48 27.12 -7.38
N ASN A 326 16.78 26.77 -8.50
CA ASN A 326 17.36 25.96 -9.58
C ASN A 326 18.11 26.82 -10.65
N SER A 327 18.01 28.12 -10.59
CA SER A 327 18.76 29.06 -11.53
C SER A 327 20.03 29.60 -10.95
N SER A 328 20.46 29.16 -9.76
CA SER A 328 21.67 29.57 -9.06
C SER A 328 22.67 28.42 -8.83
N VAL A 329 22.64 27.38 -9.70
CA VAL A 329 23.69 26.35 -9.78
C VAL A 329 24.25 26.32 -11.18
#